data_b4273295e5530156b49125690e4776a9
#
_entry.id   b4273295e5530156b49125690e4776a9
#
_cell.length_a   1.000
_cell.length_b   1.000
_cell.length_c   1.000
_cell.angle_alpha   90.00
_cell.angle_beta   90.00
_cell.angle_gamma   90.00
#
_symmetry.space_group_name_H-M   'P 1'
#
loop_
_entity.id
_entity.type
_entity.pdbx_description
1 polymer ?
#
loop_
_entity_poly.entity_id
_entity_poly.type
_entity_poly.pdbx_seq_one_letter_code
_entity_poly.pdbx_strand_id
1 'polypeptide(L)' 'MTEPHDYQEVSLWFLNDESLYTLAKQARTCGELWELCNNFGLLEMFPSMSQGYQLTRGNVSYSWRCVHGVE' A
#
# COMPACT_ATOMS: atom_id res chain seq x y z
N MET A 1 -5.84 -19.85 1.26
CA MET A 1 -4.82 -19.40 0.30
C MET A 1 -4.97 -17.91 0.06
N THR A 2 -3.90 -17.18 0.18
CA THR A 2 -3.92 -15.73 0.08
C THR A 2 -3.74 -15.27 -1.36
N GLU A 3 -4.55 -14.30 -1.79
CA GLU A 3 -4.42 -13.77 -3.15
C GLU A 3 -3.23 -12.80 -3.22
N PRO A 4 -2.56 -12.68 -4.39
CA PRO A 4 -1.42 -11.77 -4.53
C PRO A 4 -1.74 -10.30 -4.27
N HIS A 5 -3.02 -9.92 -4.33
CA HIS A 5 -3.46 -8.56 -4.09
C HIS A 5 -4.41 -8.46 -2.89
N ASP A 6 -4.17 -9.30 -1.89
CA ASP A 6 -5.00 -9.35 -0.69
C ASP A 6 -4.97 -8.01 0.04
N TYR A 7 -6.14 -7.42 0.25
CA TYR A 7 -6.27 -6.10 0.83
C TYR A 7 -5.72 -6.03 2.25
N GLN A 8 -6.04 -7.04 3.07
CA GLN A 8 -5.62 -7.03 4.47
C GLN A 8 -4.11 -7.18 4.61
N GLU A 9 -3.54 -8.12 3.86
CA GLU A 9 -2.10 -8.35 3.92
C GLU A 9 -1.32 -7.11 3.45
N VAL A 10 -1.75 -6.51 2.36
CA VAL A 10 -1.09 -5.29 1.85
C VAL A 10 -1.22 -4.17 2.88
N SER A 11 -2.38 -4.01 3.50
CA SER A 11 -2.57 -2.96 4.49
C SER A 11 -1.68 -3.17 5.72
N LEU A 12 -1.41 -4.41 6.10
CA LEU A 12 -0.50 -4.68 7.20
C LEU A 12 0.92 -4.20 6.90
N TRP A 13 1.36 -4.33 5.65
CA TRP A 13 2.65 -3.79 5.24
C TRP A 13 2.70 -2.27 5.40
N PHE A 14 1.64 -1.57 4.99
CA PHE A 14 1.57 -0.11 5.14
C PHE A 14 1.48 0.32 6.60
N LEU A 15 0.90 -0.52 7.46
CA LEU A 15 0.80 -0.20 8.88
C LEU A 15 2.08 -0.50 9.66
N ASN A 16 2.81 -1.53 9.26
CA ASN A 16 3.95 -2.03 10.01
C ASN A 16 5.30 -1.57 9.47
N ASP A 17 5.39 -1.24 8.19
CA ASP A 17 6.62 -0.74 7.60
C ASP A 17 6.66 0.78 7.72
N GLU A 18 7.70 1.29 8.37
CA GLU A 18 7.80 2.72 8.65
C GLU A 18 7.82 3.56 7.38
N SER A 19 8.56 3.12 6.36
CA SER A 19 8.65 3.86 5.11
C SER A 19 7.31 3.92 4.39
N LEU A 20 6.61 2.80 4.33
CA LEU A 20 5.29 2.73 3.70
C LEU A 20 4.26 3.53 4.50
N TYR A 21 4.31 3.43 5.82
CA TYR A 21 3.43 4.19 6.70
C TYR A 21 3.60 5.69 6.48
N THR A 22 4.84 6.15 6.45
CA THR A 22 5.14 7.56 6.23
C THR A 22 4.65 8.02 4.87
N LEU A 23 4.87 7.21 3.85
CA LEU A 23 4.40 7.52 2.50
C LEU A 23 2.89 7.67 2.44
N ALA A 24 2.17 6.74 3.06
CA ALA A 24 0.70 6.81 3.11
C ALA A 24 0.23 8.03 3.89
N LYS A 25 0.93 8.39 4.96
CA LYS A 25 0.59 9.57 5.75
C LYS A 25 0.79 10.86 4.97
N GLN A 26 1.79 10.93 4.12
CA GLN A 26 2.05 12.09 3.28
C GLN A 26 0.99 12.28 2.20
N ALA A 27 0.40 11.20 1.73
CA ALA A 27 -0.64 11.25 0.70
C ALA A 27 -1.93 11.79 1.30
N ARG A 28 -2.52 12.76 0.66
CA ARG A 28 -3.76 13.39 1.12
C ARG A 28 -4.99 12.61 0.69
N THR A 29 -4.88 11.82 -0.35
CA THR A 29 -5.95 10.99 -0.87
C THR A 29 -5.38 9.63 -1.26
N CYS A 30 -6.26 8.65 -1.42
CA CYS A 30 -5.81 7.33 -1.85
C CYS A 30 -5.26 7.37 -3.28
N GLY A 31 -5.79 8.24 -4.13
CA GLY A 31 -5.23 8.43 -5.48
C GLY A 31 -3.83 8.99 -5.44
N GLU A 32 -3.56 9.90 -4.52
CA GLU A 32 -2.22 10.46 -4.35
C GLU A 32 -1.25 9.39 -3.88
N LEU A 33 -1.66 8.51 -2.97
CA LEU A 33 -0.82 7.40 -2.54
C LEU A 33 -0.50 6.47 -3.71
N TRP A 34 -1.48 6.18 -4.55
CA TRP A 34 -1.25 5.38 -5.74
C TRP A 34 -0.20 6.00 -6.65
N GLU A 35 -0.29 7.32 -6.87
CA GLU A 35 0.69 8.03 -7.68
C GLU A 35 2.09 7.99 -7.05
N LEU A 36 2.18 8.17 -5.74
CA LEU A 36 3.46 8.09 -5.05
C LEU A 36 4.08 6.71 -5.18
N CYS A 37 3.27 5.66 -5.03
CA CYS A 37 3.76 4.29 -5.21
C CYS A 37 4.30 4.09 -6.62
N ASN A 38 3.62 4.62 -7.61
CA ASN A 38 4.04 4.51 -9.00
C ASN A 38 5.35 5.27 -9.23
N ASN A 39 5.43 6.50 -8.71
CA ASN A 39 6.60 7.36 -8.90
C ASN A 39 7.86 6.81 -8.24
N PHE A 40 7.71 6.14 -7.11
CA PHE A 40 8.85 5.55 -6.39
C PHE A 40 9.16 4.12 -6.80
N GLY A 41 8.46 3.60 -7.81
CA GLY A 41 8.71 2.25 -8.29
C GLY A 41 8.24 1.15 -7.35
N LEU A 42 7.38 1.47 -6.38
CA LEU A 42 6.89 0.49 -5.42
C LEU A 42 6.05 -0.59 -6.08
N LEU A 43 5.39 -0.26 -7.19
CA LEU A 43 4.60 -1.26 -7.91
C LEU A 43 5.45 -2.43 -8.39
N GLU A 44 6.71 -2.15 -8.74
CA GLU A 44 7.64 -3.18 -9.17
C GLU A 44 8.38 -3.82 -8.00
N MET A 45 8.67 -3.05 -6.97
CA MET A 45 9.47 -3.51 -5.84
C MET A 45 8.66 -4.30 -4.82
N PHE A 46 7.39 -3.97 -4.66
CA PHE A 46 6.59 -4.54 -3.59
C PHE A 46 6.47 -6.06 -3.66
N PRO A 47 6.27 -6.68 -4.84
CA PRO A 47 6.22 -8.14 -4.89
C PRO A 47 7.47 -8.82 -4.33
N SER A 48 8.65 -8.23 -4.56
CA SER A 48 9.89 -8.76 -3.99
C SER A 48 9.97 -8.55 -2.48
N MET A 49 9.55 -7.37 -2.00
CA MET A 49 9.54 -7.05 -0.58
C MET A 49 8.58 -7.95 0.20
N SER A 50 7.42 -8.18 -0.34
CA SER A 50 6.33 -8.86 0.35
C SER A 50 6.22 -10.34 0.02
N GLN A 51 7.15 -10.87 -0.78
CA GLN A 51 7.16 -12.28 -1.16
C GLN A 51 5.93 -12.68 -1.98
N GLY A 52 5.54 -11.82 -2.90
CA GLY A 52 4.54 -12.16 -3.87
C GLY A 52 3.28 -11.31 -3.91
N TYR A 53 3.10 -10.40 -2.96
CA TYR A 53 1.94 -9.52 -2.98
C TYR A 53 2.15 -8.39 -3.98
N GLN A 54 1.08 -8.00 -4.66
CA GLN A 54 1.11 -6.95 -5.67
C GLN A 54 0.25 -5.78 -5.22
N LEU A 55 0.69 -4.56 -5.53
CA LEU A 55 -0.09 -3.37 -5.27
C LEU A 55 -1.10 -3.16 -6.40
N THR A 56 -2.34 -2.90 -6.03
CA THR A 56 -3.40 -2.51 -6.96
C THR A 56 -4.02 -1.22 -6.45
N ARG A 57 -4.78 -0.54 -7.30
CA ARG A 57 -5.48 0.66 -6.84
C ARG A 57 -6.39 0.36 -5.66
N GLY A 58 -7.05 -0.79 -5.68
CA GLY A 58 -7.96 -1.17 -4.62
C GLY A 58 -7.26 -1.38 -3.29
N ASN A 59 -6.18 -2.16 -3.27
CA ASN A 59 -5.51 -2.43 -2.00
C ASN A 59 -4.70 -1.23 -1.51
N VAL A 60 -4.20 -0.40 -2.39
CA VAL A 60 -3.54 0.85 -2.00
C VAL A 60 -4.56 1.81 -1.36
N SER A 61 -5.75 1.94 -1.94
CA SER A 61 -6.82 2.75 -1.36
C SER A 61 -7.22 2.24 0.02
N TYR A 62 -7.36 0.94 0.14
CA TYR A 62 -7.70 0.32 1.41
C TYR A 62 -6.62 0.59 2.45
N SER A 63 -5.37 0.45 2.07
CA SER A 63 -4.23 0.71 2.96
C SER A 63 -4.20 2.16 3.41
N TRP A 64 -4.46 3.09 2.50
CA TRP A 64 -4.53 4.51 2.83
C TRP A 64 -5.59 4.77 3.91
N ARG A 65 -6.76 4.15 3.77
CA ARG A 65 -7.84 4.29 4.75
C ARG A 65 -7.42 3.73 6.11
N CYS A 66 -6.74 2.59 6.11
CA CYS A 66 -6.27 1.98 7.35
C CYS A 66 -5.24 2.87 8.05
N VAL A 67 -4.31 3.44 7.30
CA VAL A 67 -3.27 4.30 7.88
C VAL A 67 -3.87 5.59 8.43
N HIS A 68 -4.85 6.16 7.73
CA HIS A 68 -5.50 7.40 8.17
C HIS A 68 -6.67 7.18 9.13
N GLY A 69 -7.02 5.93 9.39
CA GLY A 69 -8.12 5.61 10.29
C GLY A 69 -9.50 5.95 9.73
N VAL A 70 -9.64 5.97 8.42
CA VAL A 70 -10.90 6.27 7.74
C VAL A 70 -11.58 4.97 7.33
N GLU A 71 -12.84 4.85 7.67
CA GLU A 71 -13.63 3.67 7.30
C GLU A 71 -14.52 3.91 6.10
#